data_9ecabef722fb119d31f9a348a9f93839
#
_entry.id   9ecabef722fb119d31f9a348a9f93839
#
_cell.length_a   1.000
_cell.length_b   1.000
_cell.length_c   1.000
_cell.angle_alpha   90.00
_cell.angle_beta   90.00
_cell.angle_gamma   90.00
#
_symmetry.space_group_name_H-M   'P 1'
#
loop_
_entity.id
_entity.type
_entity.pdbx_description
1 polymer ?
#
loop_
_entity_poly.entity_id
_entity_poly.type
_entity_poly.pdbx_seq_one_letter_code
_entity_poly.pdbx_strand_id
1 'polypeptide(L)'
;VGQIGKAVIGQQEIIDNTLLTLFAGGHALITGVPGLAKTLLIRSLSQAVDLQFNRIQFTPDLMPSDITGTDVLEEDPESGRRRQVFLPGPVFANLVLADEINRTPPKTQAAMLETMQERQVTVGGKTYPLPKPFHVFATQNPIEQEGTYVLPEAQADRFMFCLNTTYPSRSDEERVVRETTGTSQPIITPVITGPELIEAQKLVRSVPV
;
A
#
# COMPACT_ATOMS: atom_id res chain seq x y z
N VAL A 1 -3.97 -17.07 -2.32
CA VAL A 1 -2.99 -17.68 -1.40
C VAL A 1 -1.85 -18.33 -2.18
N GLY A 2 -2.12 -19.38 -3.00
CA GLY A 2 -1.09 -20.17 -3.65
C GLY A 2 -0.09 -19.40 -4.54
N GLN A 3 -0.51 -18.34 -5.22
CA GLN A 3 0.39 -17.51 -6.03
C GLN A 3 1.34 -16.66 -5.15
N ILE A 4 0.82 -16.04 -4.09
CA ILE A 4 1.61 -15.22 -3.17
C ILE A 4 2.60 -16.11 -2.40
N GLY A 5 2.18 -17.31 -1.99
CA GLY A 5 3.02 -18.26 -1.27
C GLY A 5 4.24 -18.78 -2.06
N LYS A 6 4.29 -18.57 -3.39
CA LYS A 6 5.50 -18.82 -4.19
C LYS A 6 6.63 -17.83 -3.89
N ALA A 7 6.29 -16.60 -3.50
CA ALA A 7 7.26 -15.55 -3.24
C ALA A 7 7.48 -15.28 -1.75
N VAL A 8 6.42 -15.46 -0.93
CA VAL A 8 6.44 -15.18 0.51
C VAL A 8 6.32 -16.49 1.27
N ILE A 9 7.39 -16.89 1.93
CA ILE A 9 7.52 -18.17 2.61
C ILE A 9 7.31 -17.98 4.12
N GLY A 10 6.57 -18.91 4.76
CA GLY A 10 6.44 -18.99 6.22
C GLY A 10 5.61 -17.91 6.89
N GLN A 11 4.85 -17.12 6.13
CA GLN A 11 4.00 -16.03 6.66
C GLN A 11 2.54 -16.19 6.27
N GLN A 12 2.00 -17.40 6.42
CA GLN A 12 0.65 -17.74 5.95
C GLN A 12 -0.43 -16.85 6.58
N GLU A 13 -0.39 -16.63 7.89
CA GLU A 13 -1.35 -15.79 8.60
C GLU A 13 -1.39 -14.35 8.07
N ILE A 14 -0.23 -13.77 7.78
CA ILE A 14 -0.16 -12.41 7.23
C ILE A 14 -0.70 -12.37 5.79
N ILE A 15 -0.42 -13.40 4.99
CA ILE A 15 -0.98 -13.52 3.63
C ILE A 15 -2.50 -13.58 3.71
N ASP A 16 -3.05 -14.41 4.59
CA ASP A 16 -4.49 -14.60 4.75
C ASP A 16 -5.17 -13.31 5.24
N ASN A 17 -4.64 -12.65 6.25
CA ASN A 17 -5.17 -11.39 6.77
C ASN A 17 -5.04 -10.23 5.76
N THR A 18 -3.98 -10.22 4.95
CA THR A 18 -3.81 -9.27 3.84
C THR A 18 -4.88 -9.47 2.77
N LEU A 19 -5.19 -10.73 2.43
CA LEU A 19 -6.28 -11.06 1.51
C LEU A 19 -7.65 -10.71 2.10
N LEU A 20 -7.89 -11.00 3.38
CA LEU A 20 -9.12 -10.60 4.07
C LEU A 20 -9.31 -9.07 4.02
N THR A 21 -8.25 -8.29 4.27
CA THR A 21 -8.28 -6.83 4.14
C THR A 21 -8.69 -6.41 2.74
N LEU A 22 -8.12 -7.03 1.71
CA LEU A 22 -8.39 -6.71 0.32
C LEU A 22 -9.85 -7.00 -0.04
N PHE A 23 -10.36 -8.20 0.28
CA PHE A 23 -11.72 -8.62 -0.03
C PHE A 23 -12.78 -7.86 0.79
N ALA A 24 -12.46 -7.44 1.99
CA ALA A 24 -13.33 -6.58 2.80
C ALA A 24 -13.36 -5.11 2.33
N GLY A 25 -12.46 -4.72 1.41
CA GLY A 25 -12.37 -3.35 0.90
C GLY A 25 -11.73 -2.37 1.88
N GLY A 26 -10.90 -2.87 2.81
CA GLY A 26 -10.23 -2.11 3.86
C GLY A 26 -8.79 -1.72 3.54
N HIS A 27 -8.10 -1.22 4.57
CA HIS A 27 -6.69 -0.90 4.62
C HIS A 27 -6.06 -1.65 5.80
N ALA A 28 -4.75 -1.93 5.77
CA ALA A 28 -4.07 -2.58 6.90
C ALA A 28 -2.77 -1.87 7.26
N LEU A 29 -2.46 -1.91 8.57
CA LEU A 29 -1.17 -1.50 9.12
C LEU A 29 -0.35 -2.75 9.42
N ILE A 30 0.84 -2.85 8.86
CA ILE A 30 1.76 -3.96 9.05
C ILE A 30 2.89 -3.51 9.96
N THR A 31 2.90 -4.04 11.18
CA THR A 31 3.91 -3.72 12.19
C THR A 31 4.95 -4.83 12.25
N GLY A 32 6.22 -4.47 12.27
CA GLY A 32 7.31 -5.44 12.42
C GLY A 32 8.65 -4.92 11.95
N VAL A 33 9.69 -5.66 12.30
CA VAL A 33 11.08 -5.30 11.98
C VAL A 33 11.32 -5.24 10.47
N PRO A 34 12.32 -4.47 10.02
CA PRO A 34 12.72 -4.45 8.61
C PRO A 34 13.21 -5.84 8.15
N GLY A 35 13.17 -6.08 6.84
CA GLY A 35 13.68 -7.34 6.25
C GLY A 35 12.69 -8.51 6.23
N LEU A 36 11.49 -8.39 6.78
CA LEU A 36 10.47 -9.45 6.81
C LEU A 36 9.55 -9.45 5.56
N ALA A 37 10.09 -9.19 4.39
CA ALA A 37 9.43 -9.32 3.09
C ALA A 37 8.10 -8.55 2.93
N LYS A 38 7.81 -7.51 3.74
CA LYS A 38 6.57 -6.71 3.67
C LYS A 38 6.32 -6.14 2.28
N THR A 39 7.33 -5.53 1.67
CA THR A 39 7.25 -5.00 0.30
C THR A 39 7.01 -6.10 -0.74
N LEU A 40 7.68 -7.25 -0.58
CA LEU A 40 7.51 -8.39 -1.46
C LEU A 40 6.08 -8.94 -1.38
N LEU A 41 5.50 -9.05 -0.18
CA LEU A 41 4.13 -9.48 0.05
C LEU A 41 3.14 -8.61 -0.73
N ILE A 42 3.20 -7.29 -0.55
CA ILE A 42 2.21 -6.39 -1.17
C ILE A 42 2.40 -6.31 -2.69
N ARG A 43 3.64 -6.35 -3.16
CA ARG A 43 3.94 -6.43 -4.60
C ARG A 43 3.43 -7.75 -5.20
N SER A 44 3.62 -8.88 -4.52
CA SER A 44 3.13 -10.18 -4.96
C SER A 44 1.60 -10.22 -4.97
N LEU A 45 0.96 -9.59 -3.99
CA LEU A 45 -0.48 -9.41 -3.95
C LEU A 45 -0.98 -8.64 -5.18
N SER A 46 -0.37 -7.49 -5.52
CA SER A 46 -0.79 -6.67 -6.66
C SER A 46 -0.70 -7.44 -7.97
N GLN A 47 0.33 -8.25 -8.16
CA GLN A 47 0.51 -9.11 -9.33
C GLN A 47 -0.57 -10.21 -9.39
N ALA A 48 -0.91 -10.82 -8.24
CA ALA A 48 -1.91 -11.88 -8.18
C ALA A 48 -3.34 -11.38 -8.44
N VAL A 49 -3.61 -10.08 -8.24
CA VAL A 49 -4.94 -9.46 -8.44
C VAL A 49 -4.97 -8.46 -9.59
N ASP A 50 -3.93 -8.44 -10.43
CA ASP A 50 -3.80 -7.55 -11.60
C ASP A 50 -4.13 -6.08 -11.29
N LEU A 51 -3.49 -5.55 -10.24
CA LEU A 51 -3.69 -4.18 -9.78
C LEU A 51 -2.41 -3.37 -9.92
N GLN A 52 -2.57 -2.08 -10.28
CA GLN A 52 -1.46 -1.14 -10.29
C GLN A 52 -0.93 -0.92 -8.87
N PHE A 53 0.38 -1.09 -8.70
CA PHE A 53 1.08 -0.98 -7.43
C PHE A 53 2.04 0.20 -7.43
N ASN A 54 1.99 0.99 -6.34
CA ASN A 54 3.00 1.99 -6.04
C ASN A 54 3.51 1.84 -4.60
N ARG A 55 4.80 2.12 -4.40
CA ARG A 55 5.42 2.22 -3.07
C ARG A 55 5.78 3.67 -2.80
N ILE A 56 5.40 4.14 -1.62
CA ILE A 56 5.78 5.44 -1.09
C ILE A 56 6.64 5.19 0.14
N GLN A 57 7.92 5.55 0.08
CA GLN A 57 8.81 5.52 1.23
C GLN A 57 8.62 6.78 2.04
N PHE A 58 8.17 6.65 3.26
CA PHE A 58 7.98 7.78 4.17
C PHE A 58 9.31 8.16 4.81
N THR A 59 9.72 9.40 4.60
CA THR A 59 10.96 10.00 5.13
C THR A 59 10.65 11.28 5.88
N PRO A 60 11.54 11.78 6.75
CA PRO A 60 11.29 13.00 7.52
C PRO A 60 11.03 14.26 6.67
N ASP A 61 11.53 14.30 5.46
CA ASP A 61 11.42 15.40 4.50
C ASP A 61 10.27 15.24 3.49
N LEU A 62 9.56 14.10 3.51
CA LEU A 62 8.44 13.85 2.59
C LEU A 62 7.30 14.85 2.83
N MET A 63 6.87 15.51 1.77
CA MET A 63 5.78 16.47 1.79
C MET A 63 4.44 15.85 1.36
N PRO A 64 3.30 16.39 1.78
CA PRO A 64 1.98 15.96 1.30
C PRO A 64 1.86 15.94 -0.22
N SER A 65 2.40 16.95 -0.91
CA SER A 65 2.41 17.05 -2.38
C SER A 65 3.17 15.91 -3.07
N ASP A 66 4.18 15.33 -2.41
CA ASP A 66 4.94 14.21 -2.95
C ASP A 66 4.09 12.92 -2.97
N ILE A 67 3.06 12.86 -2.13
CA ILE A 67 2.09 11.76 -2.06
C ILE A 67 0.93 12.00 -3.02
N THR A 68 0.31 13.19 -2.93
CA THR A 68 -0.95 13.51 -3.60
C THR A 68 -0.78 14.04 -5.01
N GLY A 69 0.41 14.55 -5.34
CA GLY A 69 0.66 15.28 -6.56
C GLY A 69 0.51 16.79 -6.38
N THR A 70 0.81 17.52 -7.43
CA THR A 70 0.86 18.99 -7.41
C THR A 70 0.43 19.55 -8.77
N ASP A 71 -0.01 20.81 -8.76
CA ASP A 71 -0.22 21.56 -9.99
C ASP A 71 1.11 22.17 -10.46
N VAL A 72 1.42 21.98 -11.72
CA VAL A 72 2.59 22.58 -12.39
C VAL A 72 2.14 23.53 -13.49
N LEU A 73 2.93 24.58 -13.74
CA LEU A 73 2.72 25.46 -14.88
C LEU A 73 3.47 24.89 -16.07
N GLU A 74 2.71 24.46 -17.08
CA GLU A 74 3.24 23.98 -18.35
C GLU A 74 3.06 25.06 -19.44
N GLU A 75 4.10 25.35 -20.20
CA GLU A 75 4.01 26.27 -21.33
C GLU A 75 3.74 25.47 -22.60
N ASP A 76 2.66 25.82 -23.27
CA ASP A 76 2.30 25.24 -24.55
C ASP A 76 3.31 25.66 -25.62
N PRO A 77 4.03 24.73 -26.23
CA PRO A 77 5.10 25.02 -27.19
C PRO A 77 4.63 25.78 -28.43
N GLU A 78 3.36 25.63 -28.82
CA GLU A 78 2.82 26.24 -30.03
C GLU A 78 2.25 27.64 -29.78
N SER A 79 1.59 27.85 -28.63
CA SER A 79 0.90 29.10 -28.32
C SER A 79 1.64 30.01 -27.33
N GLY A 80 2.68 29.51 -26.65
CA GLY A 80 3.40 30.22 -25.56
C GLY A 80 2.53 30.50 -24.34
N ARG A 81 1.31 29.95 -24.28
CA ARG A 81 0.40 30.15 -23.15
C ARG A 81 0.73 29.18 -22.03
N ARG A 82 0.75 29.71 -20.82
CA ARG A 82 0.91 28.89 -19.61
C ARG A 82 -0.43 28.32 -19.17
N ARG A 83 -0.47 27.03 -18.94
CA ARG A 83 -1.62 26.32 -18.38
C ARG A 83 -1.22 25.59 -17.09
N GLN A 84 -2.13 25.54 -16.14
CA GLN A 84 -1.95 24.74 -14.95
C GLN A 84 -2.36 23.31 -15.23
N VAL A 85 -1.44 22.37 -15.02
CA VAL A 85 -1.62 20.94 -15.26
C VAL A 85 -1.39 20.21 -13.94
N PHE A 86 -2.32 19.36 -13.58
CA PHE A 86 -2.16 18.49 -12.41
C PHE A 86 -1.22 17.33 -12.74
N LEU A 87 -0.15 17.20 -11.96
CA LEU A 87 0.75 16.06 -12.00
C LEU A 87 0.38 15.10 -10.86
N PRO A 88 -0.22 13.93 -11.16
CA PRO A 88 -0.64 12.98 -10.13
C PRO A 88 0.54 12.46 -9.33
N GLY A 89 0.38 12.37 -8.01
CA GLY A 89 1.34 11.73 -7.12
C GLY A 89 1.23 10.20 -7.11
N PRO A 90 2.15 9.52 -6.42
CA PRO A 90 2.20 8.06 -6.36
C PRO A 90 0.98 7.41 -5.69
N VAL A 91 0.14 8.17 -5.00
CA VAL A 91 -1.10 7.66 -4.42
C VAL A 91 -2.13 7.24 -5.48
N PHE A 92 -1.98 7.70 -6.73
CA PHE A 92 -2.85 7.33 -7.85
C PHE A 92 -2.50 5.93 -8.37
N ALA A 93 -2.72 4.93 -7.54
CA ALA A 93 -2.63 3.51 -7.84
C ALA A 93 -3.74 2.75 -7.12
N ASN A 94 -3.99 1.51 -7.53
CA ASN A 94 -5.00 0.67 -6.88
C ASN A 94 -4.53 0.15 -5.52
N LEU A 95 -3.25 -0.17 -5.42
CA LEU A 95 -2.63 -0.74 -4.25
C LEU A 95 -1.36 0.05 -3.91
N VAL A 96 -1.40 0.72 -2.76
CA VAL A 96 -0.30 1.58 -2.29
C VAL A 96 0.34 0.97 -1.05
N LEU A 97 1.64 0.81 -1.08
CA LEU A 97 2.45 0.51 0.11
C LEU A 97 2.99 1.83 0.66
N ALA A 98 2.46 2.26 1.80
CA ALA A 98 2.98 3.39 2.58
C ALA A 98 4.05 2.86 3.54
N ASP A 99 5.31 2.84 3.08
CA ASP A 99 6.39 2.18 3.82
C ASP A 99 7.00 3.12 4.87
N GLU A 100 7.06 2.66 6.13
CA GLU A 100 7.55 3.39 7.30
C GLU A 100 6.78 4.69 7.58
N ILE A 101 5.45 4.61 7.58
CA ILE A 101 4.55 5.78 7.73
C ILE A 101 4.85 6.62 8.98
N ASN A 102 5.40 6.02 10.03
CA ASN A 102 5.78 6.68 11.26
C ASN A 102 7.08 7.53 11.16
N ARG A 103 7.82 7.50 10.04
CA ARG A 103 9.04 8.30 9.85
C ARG A 103 8.81 9.72 9.33
N THR A 104 7.58 10.05 8.99
CA THR A 104 7.23 11.38 8.47
C THR A 104 6.43 12.21 9.47
N PRO A 105 6.50 13.56 9.40
CA PRO A 105 5.73 14.43 10.28
C PRO A 105 4.22 14.21 10.21
N PRO A 106 3.46 14.50 11.27
CA PRO A 106 2.01 14.27 11.35
C PRO A 106 1.20 14.90 10.21
N LYS A 107 1.64 16.02 9.65
CA LYS A 107 0.98 16.68 8.52
C LYS A 107 0.96 15.80 7.28
N THR A 108 2.06 15.12 6.98
CA THR A 108 2.18 14.24 5.82
C THR A 108 1.45 12.92 6.06
N GLN A 109 1.51 12.37 7.29
CA GLN A 109 0.69 11.23 7.69
C GLN A 109 -0.80 11.53 7.48
N ALA A 110 -1.27 12.71 7.95
CA ALA A 110 -2.67 13.11 7.84
C ALA A 110 -3.14 13.17 6.37
N ALA A 111 -2.31 13.67 5.45
CA ALA A 111 -2.65 13.71 4.02
C ALA A 111 -2.86 12.30 3.44
N MET A 112 -2.04 11.32 3.82
CA MET A 112 -2.22 9.93 3.40
C MET A 112 -3.51 9.34 3.98
N LEU A 113 -3.77 9.57 5.26
CA LEU A 113 -4.94 9.03 5.96
C LEU A 113 -6.26 9.68 5.47
N GLU A 114 -6.24 10.97 5.13
CA GLU A 114 -7.37 11.65 4.47
C GLU A 114 -7.65 11.02 3.11
N THR A 115 -6.62 10.81 2.31
CA THR A 115 -6.73 10.16 1.00
C THR A 115 -7.31 8.74 1.09
N MET A 116 -6.96 7.98 2.14
CA MET A 116 -7.53 6.65 2.40
C MET A 116 -9.03 6.71 2.69
N GLN A 117 -9.47 7.70 3.46
CA GLN A 117 -10.84 7.88 3.88
C GLN A 117 -11.72 8.41 2.74
N GLU A 118 -11.29 9.46 2.09
CA GLU A 118 -12.06 10.16 1.06
C GLU A 118 -11.98 9.48 -0.31
N ARG A 119 -10.97 8.64 -0.55
CA ARG A 119 -10.68 7.99 -1.84
C ARG A 119 -10.59 8.98 -3.00
N GLN A 120 -10.13 10.17 -2.70
CA GLN A 120 -9.90 11.28 -3.62
C GLN A 120 -8.83 12.21 -3.06
N VAL A 121 -8.29 13.06 -3.93
CA VAL A 121 -7.30 14.07 -3.60
C VAL A 121 -7.81 15.42 -4.08
N THR A 122 -7.65 16.47 -3.26
CA THR A 122 -8.00 17.84 -3.64
C THR A 122 -6.72 18.68 -3.77
N VAL A 123 -6.43 19.16 -4.97
CA VAL A 123 -5.27 20.02 -5.28
C VAL A 123 -5.76 21.22 -6.08
N GLY A 124 -5.31 22.43 -5.73
CA GLY A 124 -5.69 23.66 -6.43
C GLY A 124 -7.20 23.92 -6.47
N GLY A 125 -7.95 23.43 -5.48
CA GLY A 125 -9.43 23.54 -5.42
C GLY A 125 -10.17 22.55 -6.34
N LYS A 126 -9.46 21.65 -7.02
CA LYS A 126 -10.05 20.58 -7.84
C LYS A 126 -9.90 19.23 -7.16
N THR A 127 -10.93 18.41 -7.27
CA THR A 127 -10.95 17.06 -6.69
C THR A 127 -10.73 16.01 -7.76
N TYR A 128 -9.80 15.12 -7.49
CA TYR A 128 -9.38 14.03 -8.38
C TYR A 128 -9.67 12.69 -7.70
N PRO A 129 -10.58 11.85 -8.24
CA PRO A 129 -10.89 10.56 -7.66
C PRO A 129 -9.72 9.59 -7.85
N LEU A 130 -9.50 8.72 -6.86
CA LEU A 130 -8.51 7.65 -6.96
C LEU A 130 -9.05 6.46 -7.77
N PRO A 131 -8.16 5.66 -8.38
CA PRO A 131 -8.56 4.45 -9.09
C PRO A 131 -9.25 3.45 -8.15
N LYS A 132 -10.23 2.70 -8.67
CA LYS A 132 -10.94 1.66 -7.91
C LYS A 132 -10.57 0.27 -8.44
N PRO A 133 -10.39 -0.72 -7.54
CA PRO A 133 -10.40 -0.61 -6.08
C PRO A 133 -9.16 0.16 -5.57
N PHE A 134 -9.25 0.75 -4.37
CA PHE A 134 -8.15 1.47 -3.74
C PHE A 134 -7.86 0.92 -2.34
N HIS A 135 -6.62 0.47 -2.13
CA HIS A 135 -6.15 -0.12 -0.89
C HIS A 135 -4.80 0.43 -0.49
N VAL A 136 -4.62 0.66 0.79
CA VAL A 136 -3.35 1.06 1.39
C VAL A 136 -2.92 0.02 2.40
N PHE A 137 -1.68 -0.44 2.25
CA PHE A 137 -0.96 -1.20 3.26
C PHE A 137 0.16 -0.30 3.78
N ALA A 138 0.02 0.15 5.02
CA ALA A 138 1.06 0.94 5.66
C ALA A 138 2.00 0.03 6.44
N THR A 139 3.29 0.36 6.52
CA THR A 139 4.21 -0.33 7.40
C THR A 139 4.71 0.58 8.51
N GLN A 140 4.99 -0.01 9.64
CA GLN A 140 5.56 0.65 10.79
C GLN A 140 6.65 -0.22 11.41
N ASN A 141 7.79 0.39 11.73
CA ASN A 141 8.83 -0.27 12.49
C ASN A 141 8.71 0.12 13.98
N PRO A 142 8.35 -0.82 14.87
CA PRO A 142 8.13 -0.50 16.28
C PRO A 142 9.43 -0.29 17.07
N ILE A 143 10.59 -0.71 16.53
CA ILE A 143 11.89 -0.67 17.23
C ILE A 143 12.56 0.68 17.07
N GLU A 144 12.37 1.35 15.94
CA GLU A 144 12.93 2.68 15.71
C GLU A 144 12.14 3.73 16.46
N GLN A 145 12.72 4.25 17.54
CA GLN A 145 12.13 5.32 18.34
C GLN A 145 12.69 6.70 17.98
N GLU A 146 13.94 6.77 17.50
CA GLU A 146 14.53 8.04 17.06
C GLU A 146 14.00 8.46 15.68
N GLY A 147 13.57 9.74 15.59
CA GLY A 147 13.07 10.32 14.34
C GLY A 147 11.72 9.76 13.87
N THR A 148 10.95 9.15 14.77
CA THR A 148 9.61 8.63 14.45
C THR A 148 8.51 9.43 15.13
N TYR A 149 7.34 9.44 14.49
CA TYR A 149 6.11 10.07 14.98
C TYR A 149 5.05 8.99 15.15
N VAL A 150 4.62 8.78 16.39
CA VAL A 150 3.60 7.76 16.68
C VAL A 150 2.28 8.13 15.99
N LEU A 151 1.65 7.17 15.33
CA LEU A 151 0.29 7.33 14.81
C LEU A 151 -0.68 7.42 16.01
N PRO A 152 -1.47 8.51 16.14
CA PRO A 152 -2.53 8.58 17.14
C PRO A 152 -3.55 7.45 16.94
N GLU A 153 -4.15 6.95 18.02
CA GLU A 153 -5.15 5.86 17.98
C GLU A 153 -6.29 6.16 16.99
N ALA A 154 -6.83 7.39 17.02
CA ALA A 154 -7.89 7.82 16.11
C ALA A 154 -7.48 7.77 14.62
N GLN A 155 -6.19 7.79 14.32
CA GLN A 155 -5.67 7.63 12.97
C GLN A 155 -5.41 6.16 12.63
N ALA A 156 -4.97 5.38 13.61
CA ALA A 156 -4.79 3.93 13.47
C ALA A 156 -6.12 3.20 13.24
N ASP A 157 -7.22 3.71 13.76
CA ASP A 157 -8.59 3.17 13.58
C ASP A 157 -9.08 3.15 12.10
N ARG A 158 -8.40 3.85 11.21
CA ARG A 158 -8.66 3.78 9.76
C ARG A 158 -8.15 2.50 9.11
N PHE A 159 -7.28 1.77 9.78
CA PHE A 159 -6.81 0.46 9.35
C PHE A 159 -7.72 -0.63 9.92
N MET A 160 -8.25 -1.46 9.03
CA MET A 160 -9.11 -2.60 9.41
C MET A 160 -8.38 -3.63 10.26
N PHE A 161 -7.08 -3.85 9.94
CA PHE A 161 -6.21 -4.77 10.67
C PHE A 161 -4.89 -4.10 11.02
N CYS A 162 -4.36 -4.46 12.20
CA CYS A 162 -2.98 -4.26 12.56
C CYS A 162 -2.28 -5.65 12.54
N LEU A 163 -1.47 -5.88 11.53
CA LEU A 163 -0.82 -7.15 11.25
C LEU A 163 0.60 -7.14 11.82
N ASN A 164 0.86 -7.99 12.80
CA ASN A 164 2.19 -8.09 13.39
C ASN A 164 3.01 -9.15 12.66
N THR A 165 4.12 -8.72 12.03
CA THR A 165 5.08 -9.63 11.42
C THR A 165 6.07 -10.11 12.47
N THR A 166 6.23 -11.42 12.57
CA THR A 166 7.23 -12.08 13.41
C THR A 166 8.30 -12.72 12.55
N TYR A 167 9.45 -13.03 13.14
CA TYR A 167 10.47 -13.80 12.45
C TYR A 167 9.93 -15.15 12.01
N PRO A 168 10.28 -15.63 10.82
CA PRO A 168 9.91 -16.96 10.36
C PRO A 168 10.49 -18.04 11.28
N SER A 169 9.88 -19.23 11.24
CA SER A 169 10.46 -20.39 11.93
C SER A 169 11.80 -20.77 11.30
N ARG A 170 12.65 -21.48 12.04
CA ARG A 170 13.93 -21.97 11.51
C ARG A 170 13.76 -22.77 10.22
N SER A 171 12.74 -23.59 10.13
CA SER A 171 12.42 -24.37 8.92
C SER A 171 12.03 -23.46 7.74
N ASP A 172 11.33 -22.38 8.00
CA ASP A 172 10.95 -21.39 6.96
C ASP A 172 12.17 -20.56 6.54
N GLU A 173 13.07 -20.18 7.47
CA GLU A 173 14.32 -19.52 7.13
C GLU A 173 15.20 -20.39 6.21
N GLU A 174 15.33 -21.68 6.51
CA GLU A 174 16.06 -22.63 5.66
C GLU A 174 15.42 -22.74 4.28
N ARG A 175 14.07 -22.70 4.19
CA ARG A 175 13.34 -22.67 2.92
C ARG A 175 13.59 -21.38 2.17
N VAL A 176 13.50 -20.22 2.85
CA VAL A 176 13.78 -18.90 2.25
C VAL A 176 15.17 -18.91 1.61
N VAL A 177 16.20 -19.31 2.34
CA VAL A 177 17.56 -19.39 1.78
C VAL A 177 17.62 -20.31 0.57
N ARG A 178 17.02 -21.49 0.64
CA ARG A 178 17.05 -22.50 -0.44
C ARG A 178 16.31 -22.02 -1.70
N GLU A 179 15.17 -21.34 -1.53
CA GLU A 179 14.30 -20.95 -2.64
C GLU A 179 14.66 -19.56 -3.21
N THR A 180 15.33 -18.67 -2.43
CA THR A 180 15.67 -17.31 -2.88
C THR A 180 17.12 -17.11 -3.35
N THR A 181 18.02 -18.05 -3.07
CA THR A 181 19.42 -18.00 -3.55
C THR A 181 19.61 -18.53 -4.97
N GLY A 182 18.54 -19.07 -5.57
CA GLY A 182 18.54 -19.50 -6.97
C GLY A 182 18.44 -18.32 -7.96
N THR A 183 18.75 -18.60 -9.22
CA THR A 183 18.71 -17.60 -10.32
C THR A 183 17.29 -17.30 -10.82
N SER A 184 16.30 -18.11 -10.45
CA SER A 184 14.91 -17.97 -10.91
C SER A 184 14.06 -17.24 -9.86
N GLN A 185 13.47 -16.12 -10.25
CA GLN A 185 12.44 -15.49 -9.43
C GLN A 185 11.09 -16.18 -9.66
N PRO A 186 10.27 -16.36 -8.60
CA PRO A 186 8.95 -16.97 -8.77
C PRO A 186 8.06 -16.08 -9.65
N ILE A 187 7.44 -16.70 -10.67
CA ILE A 187 6.49 -16.00 -11.53
C ILE A 187 5.10 -16.08 -10.88
N ILE A 188 4.56 -14.91 -10.57
CA ILE A 188 3.19 -14.76 -10.05
C ILE A 188 2.29 -14.46 -11.23
N THR A 189 1.25 -15.28 -11.41
CA THR A 189 0.24 -15.07 -12.44
C THR A 189 -1.03 -14.48 -11.82
N PRO A 190 -1.68 -13.51 -12.49
CA PRO A 190 -2.97 -13.00 -12.06
C PRO A 190 -4.01 -14.11 -11.94
N VAL A 191 -4.81 -14.04 -10.87
CA VAL A 191 -5.91 -15.01 -10.61
C VAL A 191 -7.27 -14.33 -10.53
N ILE A 192 -7.29 -13.00 -10.38
CA ILE A 192 -8.49 -12.17 -10.33
C ILE A 192 -8.12 -10.78 -10.83
N THR A 193 -9.03 -10.13 -11.51
CA THR A 193 -8.88 -8.77 -12.01
C THR A 193 -9.47 -7.74 -11.04
N GLY A 194 -9.15 -6.44 -11.22
CA GLY A 194 -9.71 -5.37 -10.40
C GLY A 194 -11.24 -5.32 -10.40
N PRO A 195 -11.94 -5.40 -11.56
CA PRO A 195 -13.40 -5.48 -11.61
C PRO A 195 -13.97 -6.68 -10.85
N GLU A 196 -13.40 -7.87 -11.02
CA GLU A 196 -13.84 -9.08 -10.30
C GLU A 196 -13.63 -8.94 -8.79
N LEU A 197 -12.54 -8.29 -8.36
CA LEU A 197 -12.33 -7.99 -6.96
C LEU A 197 -13.42 -7.06 -6.40
N ILE A 198 -13.83 -6.04 -7.15
CA ILE A 198 -14.93 -5.13 -6.74
C ILE A 198 -16.24 -5.91 -6.57
N GLU A 199 -16.54 -6.83 -7.48
CA GLU A 199 -17.75 -7.67 -7.36
C GLU A 199 -17.66 -8.59 -6.13
N ALA A 200 -16.51 -9.20 -5.88
CA ALA A 200 -16.29 -10.00 -4.68
C ALA A 200 -16.45 -9.16 -3.40
N GLN A 201 -15.96 -7.93 -3.36
CA GLN A 201 -16.14 -7.02 -2.22
C GLN A 201 -17.64 -6.68 -1.98
N LYS A 202 -18.42 -6.49 -3.04
CA LYS A 202 -19.87 -6.29 -2.90
C LYS A 202 -20.56 -7.52 -2.31
N LEU A 203 -20.17 -8.72 -2.78
CA LEU A 203 -20.69 -9.97 -2.26
C LEU A 203 -20.38 -10.15 -0.77
N VAL A 204 -19.13 -9.93 -0.37
CA VAL A 204 -18.72 -10.00 1.06
C VAL A 204 -19.58 -9.07 1.92
N ARG A 205 -19.84 -7.83 1.47
CA ARG A 205 -20.69 -6.88 2.21
C ARG A 205 -22.16 -7.24 2.24
N SER A 206 -22.64 -8.08 1.34
CA SER A 206 -24.04 -8.52 1.30
C SER A 206 -24.36 -9.69 2.22
N VAL A 207 -23.35 -10.34 2.79
CA VAL A 207 -23.52 -11.44 3.73
C VAL A 207 -24.07 -10.89 5.05
N PRO A 208 -25.27 -11.31 5.50
CA PRO A 208 -25.82 -10.87 6.77
C PRO A 208 -24.98 -11.44 7.91
N VAL A 209 -24.72 -10.61 8.93
CA VAL A 209 -24.02 -10.98 10.17
C VAL A 209 -25.07 -11.28 11.25
#